data_af4f468697eb8910b371f22e23349229
#
_entry.id   af4f468697eb8910b371f22e23349229
#
_cell.length_a   1.000
_cell.length_b   1.000
_cell.length_c   1.000
_cell.angle_alpha   90.00
_cell.angle_beta   90.00
_cell.angle_gamma   90.00
#
_symmetry.space_group_name_H-M   'P 1'
#
loop_
_entity.id
_entity.type
_entity.pdbx_description
1 polymer ?
#
loop_
_entity_poly.entity_id
_entity_poly.type
_entity_poly.pdbx_seq_one_letter_code
_entity_poly.pdbx_strand_id
1 'polypeptide(L)'
;VGIEYRLTLAGDIPLEDLASLVAPHGVEESTLPGYPRLLTADLGEEIGYTVTVSAGSNGYFDAEDDDGTQWEWEPDTYTNIIFDLRKNNPPEDVVPTMVSAVARVLTNRPEDAAFVLNGNWLLLTRVTGQLREHRPTWWDNYDIKGMTAG
;
A
#
# COMPACT_ATOMS: atom_id res chain seq x y z
N VAL A 1 1.83 -17.37 8.49
CA VAL A 1 1.98 -15.92 8.47
C VAL A 1 2.37 -15.47 7.07
N GLY A 2 1.56 -14.65 6.45
CA GLY A 2 1.79 -14.15 5.10
C GLY A 2 2.68 -12.92 5.08
N ILE A 3 2.88 -12.41 3.88
CA ILE A 3 3.60 -11.15 3.67
C ILE A 3 2.55 -10.09 3.36
N GLU A 4 2.53 -9.03 4.16
CA GLU A 4 1.57 -7.94 4.02
C GLU A 4 2.29 -6.64 3.67
N TYR A 5 1.81 -5.96 2.62
CA TYR A 5 2.24 -4.61 2.29
C TYR A 5 1.05 -3.68 2.44
N ARG A 6 1.27 -2.50 3.02
CA ARG A 6 0.21 -1.51 3.24
C ARG A 6 0.61 -0.17 2.68
N LEU A 7 -0.21 0.37 1.78
CA LEU A 7 -0.11 1.75 1.31
C LEU A 7 -1.20 2.56 2.01
N THR A 8 -0.80 3.53 2.83
CA THR A 8 -1.70 4.43 3.52
C THR A 8 -1.61 5.82 2.91
N LEU A 9 -2.77 6.39 2.55
CA LEU A 9 -2.85 7.76 2.06
C LEU A 9 -3.60 8.61 3.08
N ALA A 10 -3.12 9.83 3.33
CA ALA A 10 -3.83 10.78 4.18
C ALA A 10 -5.06 11.31 3.42
N GLY A 11 -6.18 11.42 4.12
CA GLY A 11 -7.39 12.01 3.54
C GLY A 11 -8.55 11.05 3.49
N ASP A 12 -9.73 11.63 3.30
CA ASP A 12 -10.98 10.88 3.16
C ASP A 12 -11.24 10.65 1.66
N ILE A 13 -10.54 9.67 1.10
CA ILE A 13 -10.60 9.36 -0.33
C ILE A 13 -11.70 8.34 -0.55
N PRO A 14 -12.58 8.52 -1.57
CA PRO A 14 -13.57 7.49 -1.89
C PRO A 14 -12.89 6.15 -2.18
N LEU A 15 -13.34 5.10 -1.51
CA LEU A 15 -12.72 3.77 -1.65
C LEU A 15 -12.75 3.26 -3.08
N GLU A 16 -13.82 3.57 -3.80
CA GLU A 16 -13.99 3.18 -5.19
C GLU A 16 -12.91 3.76 -6.11
N ASP A 17 -12.46 4.98 -5.80
CA ASP A 17 -11.40 5.64 -6.59
C ASP A 17 -10.08 4.88 -6.48
N LEU A 18 -9.75 4.42 -5.28
CA LEU A 18 -8.54 3.63 -5.06
C LEU A 18 -8.71 2.20 -5.59
N ALA A 19 -9.87 1.61 -5.38
CA ALA A 19 -10.14 0.25 -5.85
C ALA A 19 -10.00 0.14 -7.36
N SER A 20 -10.46 1.12 -8.12
CA SER A 20 -10.34 1.10 -9.58
C SER A 20 -8.89 1.15 -10.05
N LEU A 21 -7.99 1.70 -9.25
CA LEU A 21 -6.56 1.78 -9.59
C LEU A 21 -5.81 0.47 -9.29
N VAL A 22 -6.22 -0.25 -8.24
CA VAL A 22 -5.51 -1.46 -7.80
C VAL A 22 -6.21 -2.75 -8.22
N ALA A 23 -7.50 -2.68 -8.55
CA ALA A 23 -8.30 -3.84 -8.96
C ALA A 23 -9.25 -3.44 -10.10
N PRO A 24 -8.72 -3.21 -11.31
CA PRO A 24 -9.51 -2.68 -12.42
C PRO A 24 -10.64 -3.60 -12.89
N HIS A 25 -10.58 -4.88 -12.54
CA HIS A 25 -11.64 -5.85 -12.90
C HIS A 25 -12.74 -5.95 -11.86
N GLY A 26 -12.67 -5.15 -10.81
CA GLY A 26 -13.71 -5.01 -9.82
C GLY A 26 -13.35 -5.55 -8.45
N VAL A 27 -14.11 -5.07 -7.47
CA VAL A 27 -13.96 -5.45 -6.07
C VAL A 27 -15.31 -5.90 -5.53
N GLU A 28 -15.29 -6.64 -4.43
CA GLU A 28 -16.49 -7.02 -3.68
C GLU A 28 -16.53 -6.21 -2.39
N GLU A 29 -17.70 -5.76 -2.01
CA GLU A 29 -17.86 -5.10 -0.71
C GLU A 29 -18.12 -6.16 0.35
N SER A 30 -17.24 -6.20 1.38
CA SER A 30 -17.30 -7.18 2.46
C SER A 30 -17.70 -6.52 3.78
N THR A 31 -18.43 -5.40 3.71
CA THR A 31 -18.79 -4.62 4.88
C THR A 31 -19.75 -5.39 5.79
N LEU A 32 -19.39 -5.49 7.07
CA LEU A 32 -20.25 -6.06 8.10
C LEU A 32 -21.06 -4.94 8.78
N PRO A 33 -22.31 -5.23 9.23
CA PRO A 33 -23.10 -4.23 9.93
C PRO A 33 -22.35 -3.68 11.17
N GLY A 34 -22.30 -2.37 11.28
CA GLY A 34 -21.62 -1.70 12.39
C GLY A 34 -20.13 -1.52 12.21
N TYR A 35 -19.56 -1.94 11.09
CA TYR A 35 -18.12 -1.80 10.78
C TYR A 35 -17.91 -0.88 9.59
N PRO A 36 -16.70 -0.28 9.46
CA PRO A 36 -16.38 0.52 8.29
C PRO A 36 -16.47 -0.28 6.99
N ARG A 37 -16.66 0.42 5.89
CA ARG A 37 -16.69 -0.21 4.57
C ARG A 37 -15.37 -0.90 4.26
N LEU A 38 -15.47 -2.03 3.60
CA LEU A 38 -14.31 -2.83 3.20
C LEU A 38 -14.53 -3.33 1.77
N LEU A 39 -13.62 -2.95 0.86
CA LEU A 39 -13.63 -3.43 -0.51
C LEU A 39 -12.47 -4.42 -0.69
N THR A 40 -12.75 -5.58 -1.26
CA THR A 40 -11.75 -6.65 -1.39
C THR A 40 -11.76 -7.22 -2.80
N ALA A 41 -10.56 -7.52 -3.33
CA ALA A 41 -10.40 -8.27 -4.56
C ALA A 41 -9.39 -9.40 -4.33
N ASP A 42 -9.81 -10.63 -4.60
CA ASP A 42 -8.90 -11.78 -4.52
C ASP A 42 -8.26 -11.99 -5.89
N LEU A 43 -7.01 -11.58 -6.00
CA LEU A 43 -6.21 -11.69 -7.21
C LEU A 43 -5.14 -12.77 -7.07
N GLY A 44 -5.34 -13.71 -6.15
CA GLY A 44 -4.36 -14.74 -5.84
C GLY A 44 -4.02 -15.64 -7.02
N GLU A 45 -5.00 -16.04 -7.81
CA GLU A 45 -4.75 -16.89 -8.98
C GLU A 45 -4.11 -16.14 -10.15
N GLU A 46 -4.52 -14.89 -10.35
CA GLU A 46 -4.07 -14.08 -11.49
C GLU A 46 -2.72 -13.42 -11.22
N ILE A 47 -2.52 -12.87 -10.03
CA ILE A 47 -1.37 -12.01 -9.71
C ILE A 47 -0.58 -12.53 -8.51
N GLY A 48 -1.24 -13.17 -7.54
CA GLY A 48 -0.58 -13.71 -6.36
C GLY A 48 -0.82 -12.94 -5.08
N TYR A 49 -1.81 -12.02 -5.05
CA TYR A 49 -2.17 -11.32 -3.81
C TYR A 49 -3.65 -11.02 -3.74
N THR A 50 -4.11 -10.78 -2.51
CA THR A 50 -5.44 -10.22 -2.23
C THR A 50 -5.25 -8.75 -1.88
N VAL A 51 -6.08 -7.87 -2.41
CA VAL A 51 -6.03 -6.44 -2.09
C VAL A 51 -7.30 -6.04 -1.35
N THR A 52 -7.12 -5.23 -0.30
CA THR A 52 -8.23 -4.73 0.53
C THR A 52 -8.11 -3.22 0.65
N VAL A 53 -9.22 -2.50 0.48
CA VAL A 53 -9.28 -1.04 0.59
C VAL A 53 -10.24 -0.67 1.71
N SER A 54 -9.78 0.13 2.65
CA SER A 54 -10.57 0.58 3.80
C SER A 54 -10.14 1.97 4.25
N ALA A 55 -10.98 2.63 5.06
CA ALA A 55 -10.72 3.97 5.54
C ALA A 55 -10.84 4.02 7.06
N GLY A 56 -10.22 5.03 7.67
CA GLY A 56 -10.31 5.28 9.10
C GLY A 56 -10.04 6.73 9.45
N SER A 57 -10.09 7.02 10.73
CA SER A 57 -9.82 8.35 11.28
C SER A 57 -8.97 8.23 12.54
N ASN A 58 -8.36 9.35 12.95
CA ASN A 58 -7.47 9.39 14.11
C ASN A 58 -6.36 8.37 14.00
N GLY A 59 -5.68 8.35 12.84
CA GLY A 59 -4.66 7.35 12.55
C GLY A 59 -3.40 7.54 13.39
N TYR A 60 -2.76 6.43 13.69
CA TYR A 60 -1.41 6.41 14.22
C TYR A 60 -0.66 5.28 13.54
N PHE A 61 0.40 5.62 12.83
CA PHE A 61 1.23 4.66 12.11
C PHE A 61 2.68 4.83 12.51
N ASP A 62 3.36 3.72 12.72
CA ASP A 62 4.79 3.73 12.99
C ASP A 62 5.49 2.64 12.18
N ALA A 63 6.75 2.86 11.90
CA ALA A 63 7.57 1.91 11.17
C ALA A 63 9.04 2.24 11.40
N GLU A 64 9.91 1.29 11.09
CA GLU A 64 11.34 1.46 11.23
C GLU A 64 11.93 1.89 9.88
N ASP A 65 12.66 3.00 9.89
CA ASP A 65 13.42 3.49 8.75
C ASP A 65 14.70 2.66 8.56
N ASP A 66 15.40 2.87 7.44
CA ASP A 66 16.59 2.10 7.08
C ASP A 66 17.77 2.29 8.03
N ASP A 67 17.80 3.38 8.79
CA ASP A 67 18.83 3.62 9.80
C ASP A 67 18.45 3.13 11.21
N GLY A 68 17.30 2.45 11.33
CA GLY A 68 16.79 1.98 12.61
C GLY A 68 15.99 3.03 13.38
N THR A 69 15.83 4.23 12.83
CA THR A 69 15.04 5.28 13.45
C THR A 69 13.56 4.96 13.38
N GLN A 70 12.84 5.25 14.46
CA GLN A 70 11.39 5.08 14.50
C GLN A 70 10.72 6.22 13.74
N TRP A 71 9.96 5.88 12.70
CA TRP A 71 9.13 6.82 11.96
C TRP A 71 7.70 6.75 12.49
N GLU A 72 7.05 7.90 12.68
CA GLU A 72 5.68 7.99 13.18
C GLU A 72 4.88 8.98 12.34
N TRP A 73 3.59 8.70 12.18
CA TRP A 73 2.69 9.52 11.37
C TRP A 73 1.25 9.40 11.88
N GLU A 74 0.59 10.54 12.04
CA GLU A 74 -0.76 10.61 12.63
C GLU A 74 -1.72 11.40 11.74
N PRO A 75 -2.15 10.83 10.61
CA PRO A 75 -3.14 11.50 9.76
C PRO A 75 -4.51 11.52 10.43
N ASP A 76 -5.23 12.65 10.32
CA ASP A 76 -6.58 12.80 10.90
C ASP A 76 -7.55 11.81 10.27
N THR A 77 -7.54 11.72 8.94
CA THR A 77 -8.27 10.70 8.18
C THR A 77 -7.29 9.99 7.26
N TYR A 78 -7.57 8.76 6.92
CA TYR A 78 -6.68 7.98 6.06
C TYR A 78 -7.44 6.90 5.31
N THR A 79 -6.84 6.42 4.23
CA THR A 79 -7.32 5.29 3.46
C THR A 79 -6.18 4.30 3.29
N ASN A 80 -6.42 3.04 3.62
CA ASN A 80 -5.45 1.96 3.51
C ASN A 80 -5.72 1.08 2.30
N ILE A 81 -4.65 0.72 1.60
CA ILE A 81 -4.66 -0.34 0.60
C ILE A 81 -3.70 -1.41 1.09
N ILE A 82 -4.23 -2.61 1.39
CA ILE A 82 -3.45 -3.70 1.94
C ILE A 82 -3.32 -4.81 0.90
N PHE A 83 -2.09 -5.20 0.62
CA PHE A 83 -1.76 -6.29 -0.29
C PHE A 83 -1.27 -7.49 0.53
N ASP A 84 -2.03 -8.58 0.52
CA ASP A 84 -1.64 -9.83 1.18
C ASP A 84 -1.12 -10.80 0.14
N LEU A 85 0.19 -11.04 0.15
CA LEU A 85 0.84 -11.91 -0.83
C LEU A 85 0.69 -13.37 -0.44
N ARG A 86 0.39 -14.21 -1.42
CA ARG A 86 0.27 -15.65 -1.21
C ARG A 86 1.63 -16.29 -1.10
N LYS A 87 1.78 -17.24 -0.18
CA LYS A 87 3.06 -17.93 0.10
C LYS A 87 3.56 -18.74 -1.08
N ASN A 88 2.67 -19.23 -1.92
CA ASN A 88 3.03 -20.17 -2.98
C ASN A 88 3.56 -19.47 -4.25
N ASN A 89 3.48 -18.15 -4.30
CA ASN A 89 3.93 -17.37 -5.46
C ASN A 89 5.30 -16.77 -5.16
N PRO A 90 6.26 -16.87 -6.10
CA PRO A 90 7.57 -16.25 -5.89
C PRO A 90 7.46 -14.73 -5.75
N PRO A 91 8.03 -14.13 -4.69
CA PRO A 91 7.97 -12.67 -4.50
C PRO A 91 8.54 -11.89 -5.69
N GLU A 92 9.56 -12.41 -6.35
CA GLU A 92 10.16 -11.76 -7.51
C GLU A 92 9.20 -11.60 -8.70
N ASP A 93 8.13 -12.39 -8.74
CA ASP A 93 7.09 -12.25 -9.78
C ASP A 93 5.95 -11.34 -9.32
N VAL A 94 5.61 -11.39 -8.04
CA VAL A 94 4.43 -10.73 -7.47
C VAL A 94 4.72 -9.28 -7.10
N VAL A 95 5.86 -9.02 -6.47
CA VAL A 95 6.21 -7.70 -5.95
C VAL A 95 6.27 -6.63 -7.04
N PRO A 96 6.90 -6.86 -8.20
CA PRO A 96 6.90 -5.83 -9.24
C PRO A 96 5.50 -5.45 -9.73
N THR A 97 4.58 -6.40 -9.81
CA THR A 97 3.19 -6.12 -10.20
C THR A 97 2.48 -5.29 -9.14
N MET A 98 2.69 -5.62 -7.86
CA MET A 98 2.14 -4.85 -6.74
C MET A 98 2.68 -3.42 -6.75
N VAL A 99 3.99 -3.25 -6.94
CA VAL A 99 4.61 -1.92 -6.97
C VAL A 99 4.08 -1.10 -8.15
N SER A 100 3.78 -1.72 -9.29
CA SER A 100 3.13 -1.03 -10.40
C SER A 100 1.75 -0.50 -9.99
N ALA A 101 0.99 -1.27 -9.22
CA ALA A 101 -0.29 -0.81 -8.69
C ALA A 101 -0.12 0.37 -7.73
N VAL A 102 0.88 0.30 -6.85
CA VAL A 102 1.22 1.40 -5.94
C VAL A 102 1.58 2.66 -6.74
N ALA A 103 2.38 2.51 -7.79
CA ALA A 103 2.76 3.63 -8.66
C ALA A 103 1.54 4.27 -9.32
N ARG A 104 0.58 3.47 -9.79
CA ARG A 104 -0.66 4.01 -10.36
C ARG A 104 -1.42 4.86 -9.34
N VAL A 105 -1.52 4.39 -8.11
CA VAL A 105 -2.18 5.16 -7.05
C VAL A 105 -1.47 6.49 -6.81
N LEU A 106 -0.15 6.44 -6.62
CA LEU A 106 0.63 7.64 -6.31
C LEU A 106 0.64 8.64 -7.47
N THR A 107 0.58 8.17 -8.71
CA THR A 107 0.52 9.04 -9.89
C THR A 107 -0.84 9.73 -10.01
N ASN A 108 -1.91 9.06 -9.58
CA ASN A 108 -3.27 9.58 -9.73
C ASN A 108 -3.79 10.32 -8.50
N ARG A 109 -3.07 10.25 -7.38
CA ARG A 109 -3.48 10.89 -6.12
C ARG A 109 -2.36 11.75 -5.57
N PRO A 110 -2.65 12.97 -5.08
CA PRO A 110 -1.61 13.89 -4.57
C PRO A 110 -1.36 13.77 -3.07
N GLU A 111 -2.17 13.02 -2.33
CA GLU A 111 -2.11 13.00 -0.88
C GLU A 111 -0.78 12.47 -0.35
N ASP A 112 -0.43 12.87 0.88
CA ASP A 112 0.70 12.27 1.59
C ASP A 112 0.44 10.78 1.77
N ALA A 113 1.51 9.98 1.74
CA ALA A 113 1.39 8.53 1.74
C ALA A 113 2.58 7.86 2.40
N ALA A 114 2.38 6.62 2.85
CA ALA A 114 3.44 5.76 3.36
C ALA A 114 3.19 4.33 2.93
N PHE A 115 4.26 3.63 2.53
CA PHE A 115 4.23 2.24 2.11
C PHE A 115 5.09 1.42 3.04
N VAL A 116 4.51 0.41 3.69
CA VAL A 116 5.12 -0.32 4.81
C VAL A 116 4.97 -1.83 4.61
N LEU A 117 6.04 -2.57 4.87
CA LEU A 117 6.06 -4.04 4.82
C LEU A 117 5.87 -4.62 6.22
N ASN A 118 4.90 -5.50 6.36
CA ASN A 118 4.59 -6.23 7.61
C ASN A 118 4.41 -5.32 8.83
N GLY A 119 3.89 -4.10 8.59
CA GLY A 119 3.61 -3.15 9.66
C GLY A 119 4.82 -2.52 10.31
N ASN A 120 6.04 -2.82 9.85
CA ASN A 120 7.24 -2.38 10.53
C ASN A 120 8.32 -1.77 9.61
N TRP A 121 8.47 -2.25 8.39
CA TRP A 121 9.54 -1.79 7.50
C TRP A 121 9.04 -0.70 6.57
N LEU A 122 9.52 0.53 6.80
CA LEU A 122 9.16 1.67 5.96
C LEU A 122 9.88 1.58 4.61
N LEU A 123 9.10 1.55 3.52
CA LEU A 123 9.64 1.40 2.17
C LEU A 123 9.55 2.68 1.34
N LEU A 124 8.53 3.50 1.56
CA LEU A 124 8.30 4.69 0.75
C LEU A 124 7.47 5.68 1.55
N THR A 125 7.78 6.97 1.41
CA THR A 125 6.93 8.04 1.93
C THR A 125 6.75 9.12 0.87
N ARG A 126 5.59 9.77 0.91
CA ARG A 126 5.39 11.04 0.20
C ARG A 126 4.89 12.05 1.22
N VAL A 127 5.69 13.09 1.43
CA VAL A 127 5.40 14.16 2.38
C VAL A 127 5.46 15.49 1.64
N THR A 128 4.36 16.23 1.64
CA THR A 128 4.26 17.53 0.98
C THR A 128 4.71 17.46 -0.48
N GLY A 129 4.26 16.42 -1.18
CA GLY A 129 4.58 16.19 -2.58
C GLY A 129 5.93 15.57 -2.87
N GLN A 130 6.77 15.35 -1.85
CA GLN A 130 8.10 14.77 -2.05
C GLN A 130 8.09 13.27 -1.76
N LEU A 131 8.39 12.51 -2.80
CA LEU A 131 8.46 11.05 -2.74
C LEU A 131 9.88 10.62 -2.37
N ARG A 132 9.99 9.75 -1.37
CA ARG A 132 11.27 9.22 -0.93
C ARG A 132 11.20 7.71 -0.78
N GLU A 133 12.15 7.01 -1.39
CA GLU A 133 12.33 5.58 -1.18
C GLU A 133 13.21 5.35 0.04
N HIS A 134 12.76 4.45 0.92
CA HIS A 134 13.52 4.01 2.08
C HIS A 134 14.00 2.58 1.79
N ARG A 135 15.05 2.14 2.45
CA ARG A 135 15.62 0.79 2.30
C ARG A 135 16.01 0.50 0.84
N PRO A 136 17.03 1.22 0.32
CA PRO A 136 17.42 1.05 -1.08
C PRO A 136 17.70 -0.41 -1.47
N THR A 137 18.22 -1.21 -0.53
CA THR A 137 18.48 -2.63 -0.77
C THR A 137 17.22 -3.41 -1.12
N TRP A 138 16.09 -3.07 -0.50
CA TRP A 138 14.82 -3.73 -0.83
C TRP A 138 14.41 -3.43 -2.28
N TRP A 139 14.51 -2.17 -2.70
CA TRP A 139 14.16 -1.76 -4.05
C TRP A 139 15.08 -2.41 -5.08
N ASP A 140 16.38 -2.43 -4.80
CA ASP A 140 17.38 -3.04 -5.69
C ASP A 140 17.17 -4.54 -5.83
N ASN A 141 16.76 -5.20 -4.74
CA ASN A 141 16.55 -6.66 -4.72
C ASN A 141 15.48 -7.12 -5.72
N TYR A 142 14.49 -6.28 -6.00
CA TYR A 142 13.42 -6.61 -6.94
C TYR A 142 13.63 -5.95 -8.31
N ASP A 143 14.77 -5.31 -8.53
CA ASP A 143 15.11 -4.62 -9.79
C ASP A 143 14.02 -3.62 -10.19
N ILE A 144 13.46 -2.92 -9.20
CA ILE A 144 12.43 -1.91 -9.43
C ILE A 144 13.10 -0.57 -9.63
N LYS A 145 12.91 0.04 -10.80
CA LYS A 145 13.38 1.40 -11.05
C LYS A 145 12.62 2.36 -10.16
N GLY A 146 13.34 3.28 -9.56
CA GLY A 146 12.79 4.15 -8.54
C GLY A 146 11.54 4.90 -8.96
N MET A 147 10.53 4.86 -8.12
CA MET A 147 9.34 5.68 -8.30
C MET A 147 9.66 7.17 -8.17
N THR A 148 10.76 7.49 -7.53
CA THR A 148 11.24 8.87 -7.35
C THR A 148 11.92 9.42 -8.59
N ALA A 149 12.26 8.57 -9.54
CA ALA A 149 12.99 8.96 -10.74
C ALA A 149 12.09 9.52 -11.85
N GLY A 150 10.80 9.48 -11.66
CA GLY A 150 9.84 9.91 -12.66
C GLY A 150 9.33 11.30 -12.50
#